data_f6a175fa1eaf21d001ba34b5b2386290
#
_entry.id   f6a175fa1eaf21d001ba34b5b2386290
#
_cell.length_a   1.000
_cell.length_b   1.000
_cell.length_c   1.000
_cell.angle_alpha   90.00
_cell.angle_beta   90.00
_cell.angle_gamma   90.00
#
_symmetry.space_group_name_H-M   'P 1'
#
loop_
_entity.id
_entity.type
_entity.pdbx_description
1 polymer ?
#
loop_
_entity_poly.entity_id
_entity_poly.type
_entity_poly.pdbx_seq_one_letter_code
_entity_poly.pdbx_strand_id
1 'polypeptide(L)'
;MEESLCGQLLLASPALMDPNFRRAVVLVGVHSEEGAMGVVLKRPSEVTVSEAVPQLEQTVKEQEPVYVGGPVQPSSVVFLAEFLDPTPAGLLVLGRIGFPAPDAGIDELTEATARRRVFAGYAGWGEGQLDAEVDQGDWIAHSAVPDDVFTEVPEELWSRVLTRMGGSYALIARMPPDPSVN
;
A
#
# COMPACT_ATOMS: atom_id res chain seq x y z
N MET A 1 -17.67 -8.36 16.99
CA MET A 1 -17.39 -8.21 15.54
C MET A 1 -16.30 -7.16 15.40
N GLU A 2 -15.13 -7.60 15.02
CA GLU A 2 -14.02 -6.69 14.84
C GLU A 2 -14.29 -5.80 13.62
N GLU A 3 -13.91 -4.53 13.75
CA GLU A 3 -14.14 -3.57 12.68
C GLU A 3 -13.17 -3.82 11.52
N SER A 4 -13.64 -3.80 10.28
CA SER A 4 -12.81 -4.02 9.11
C SER A 4 -11.73 -2.95 8.99
N LEU A 5 -10.49 -3.40 8.74
CA LEU A 5 -9.33 -2.52 8.50
C LEU A 5 -9.19 -2.10 7.03
N CYS A 6 -10.13 -2.47 6.17
CA CYS A 6 -10.12 -2.08 4.76
C CYS A 6 -10.02 -0.55 4.63
N GLY A 7 -9.10 -0.08 3.77
CA GLY A 7 -8.85 1.35 3.57
C GLY A 7 -7.98 2.01 4.63
N GLN A 8 -7.52 1.25 5.62
CA GLN A 8 -6.60 1.75 6.63
C GLN A 8 -5.14 1.47 6.27
N LEU A 9 -4.24 2.26 6.85
CA LEU A 9 -2.82 1.98 6.81
C LEU A 9 -2.44 1.09 7.99
N LEU A 10 -1.55 0.15 7.72
CA LEU A 10 -0.83 -0.59 8.75
C LEU A 10 0.62 -0.11 8.74
N LEU A 11 1.06 0.44 9.87
CA LEU A 11 2.44 0.87 10.04
C LEU A 11 3.17 -0.19 10.84
N ALA A 12 4.28 -0.69 10.32
CA ALA A 12 5.08 -1.67 11.04
C ALA A 12 5.60 -1.08 12.35
N SER A 13 5.41 -1.78 13.46
CA SER A 13 6.01 -1.35 14.73
C SER A 13 7.53 -1.47 14.64
N PRO A 14 8.30 -0.71 15.46
CA PRO A 14 9.77 -0.84 15.47
C PRO A 14 10.26 -2.25 15.83
N ALA A 15 9.45 -3.03 16.52
CA ALA A 15 9.76 -4.40 16.89
C ALA A 15 9.62 -5.40 15.72
N LEU A 16 8.92 -5.03 14.66
CA LEU A 16 8.72 -5.86 13.50
C LEU A 16 9.95 -5.79 12.60
N MET A 17 10.81 -6.81 12.69
CA MET A 17 12.12 -6.85 12.02
C MET A 17 12.14 -7.69 10.75
N ASP A 18 11.01 -8.26 10.35
CA ASP A 18 10.91 -9.03 9.11
C ASP A 18 11.36 -8.16 7.92
N PRO A 19 12.34 -8.61 7.10
CA PRO A 19 12.85 -7.80 5.99
C PRO A 19 11.79 -7.36 4.98
N ASN A 20 10.72 -8.14 4.83
CA ASN A 20 9.62 -7.80 3.92
C ASN A 20 8.75 -6.64 4.45
N PHE A 21 8.74 -6.43 5.78
CA PHE A 21 7.80 -5.52 6.43
C PHE A 21 8.43 -4.50 7.36
N ARG A 22 9.75 -4.52 7.50
CA ARG A 22 10.45 -3.55 8.35
C ARG A 22 10.13 -2.12 7.90
N ARG A 23 9.59 -1.30 8.82
CA ARG A 23 9.14 0.07 8.57
C ARG A 23 8.19 0.20 7.38
N ALA A 24 7.47 -0.87 7.09
CA ALA A 24 6.49 -0.87 6.01
C ALA A 24 5.26 -0.04 6.36
N VAL A 25 4.64 0.49 5.33
CA VAL A 25 3.30 1.06 5.38
C VAL A 25 2.47 0.29 4.35
N VAL A 26 1.43 -0.39 4.83
CA VAL A 26 0.57 -1.21 4.00
C VAL A 26 -0.81 -0.58 3.92
N LEU A 27 -1.34 -0.42 2.71
CA LEU A 27 -2.75 -0.10 2.52
C LEU A 27 -3.54 -1.41 2.48
N VAL A 28 -4.49 -1.56 3.41
CA VAL A 28 -5.34 -2.75 3.45
C VAL A 28 -6.41 -2.63 2.37
N GLY A 29 -6.41 -3.55 1.42
CA GLY A 29 -7.39 -3.60 0.33
C GLY A 29 -8.59 -4.48 0.63
N VAL A 30 -8.36 -5.61 1.30
CA VAL A 30 -9.39 -6.56 1.70
C VAL A 30 -9.14 -7.00 3.14
N HIS A 31 -10.18 -7.04 3.95
CA HIS A 31 -10.15 -7.60 5.30
C HIS A 31 -11.47 -8.26 5.62
N SER A 32 -11.45 -9.56 5.84
CA SER A 32 -12.62 -10.37 6.16
C SER A 32 -12.26 -11.48 7.16
N GLU A 33 -13.24 -12.30 7.51
CA GLU A 33 -13.01 -13.48 8.35
C GLU A 33 -12.06 -14.49 7.69
N GLU A 34 -11.99 -14.51 6.37
CA GLU A 34 -11.12 -15.42 5.60
C GLU A 34 -9.65 -14.97 5.53
N GLY A 35 -9.38 -13.72 5.89
CA GLY A 35 -8.04 -13.15 5.86
C GLY A 35 -8.00 -11.71 5.40
N ALA A 36 -6.82 -11.26 5.02
CA ALA A 36 -6.60 -9.89 4.55
C ALA A 36 -5.56 -9.84 3.43
N MET A 37 -5.65 -8.76 2.65
CA MET A 37 -4.70 -8.46 1.57
C MET A 37 -4.46 -6.96 1.52
N GLY A 38 -3.23 -6.58 1.26
CA GLY A 38 -2.86 -5.19 1.11
C GLY A 38 -1.62 -5.01 0.25
N VAL A 39 -1.24 -3.77 0.02
CA VAL A 39 -0.05 -3.43 -0.75
C VAL A 39 0.87 -2.51 0.05
N VAL A 40 2.16 -2.83 0.03
CA VAL A 40 3.21 -2.00 0.65
C VAL A 40 3.43 -0.76 -0.20
N LEU A 41 3.29 0.42 0.39
CA LEU A 41 3.25 1.68 -0.35
C LEU A 41 4.62 2.33 -0.58
N LYS A 42 5.66 1.92 0.12
CA LYS A 42 6.89 2.72 0.20
C LYS A 42 8.14 2.10 -0.42
N ARG A 43 8.00 1.05 -1.22
CA ARG A 43 9.16 0.32 -1.79
C ARG A 43 9.18 0.39 -3.32
N PRO A 44 9.62 1.52 -3.91
CA PRO A 44 9.83 1.57 -5.35
C PRO A 44 10.96 0.61 -5.75
N SER A 45 10.78 -0.07 -6.88
CA SER A 45 11.80 -0.94 -7.46
C SER A 45 12.60 -0.20 -8.55
N GLU A 46 13.60 -0.87 -9.10
CA GLU A 46 14.36 -0.36 -10.25
C GLU A 46 13.65 -0.59 -11.59
N VAL A 47 12.61 -1.41 -11.59
CA VAL A 47 11.81 -1.69 -12.81
C VAL A 47 10.80 -0.57 -13.01
N THR A 48 10.73 -0.03 -14.21
CA THR A 48 9.73 1.00 -14.54
C THR A 48 8.42 0.38 -14.97
N VAL A 49 7.33 1.15 -14.82
CA VAL A 49 6.01 0.71 -15.29
C VAL A 49 6.02 0.47 -16.80
N SER A 50 6.72 1.30 -17.56
CA SER A 50 6.85 1.14 -19.02
C SER A 50 7.51 -0.18 -19.42
N GLU A 51 8.50 -0.63 -18.63
CA GLU A 51 9.15 -1.93 -18.85
C GLU A 51 8.25 -3.11 -18.48
N ALA A 52 7.56 -3.00 -17.35
CA ALA A 52 6.71 -4.09 -16.83
C ALA A 52 5.37 -4.20 -17.56
N VAL A 53 4.77 -3.07 -17.90
CA VAL A 53 3.47 -2.97 -18.57
C VAL A 53 3.57 -1.97 -19.71
N PRO A 54 4.13 -2.38 -20.88
CA PRO A 54 4.34 -1.47 -22.01
C PRO A 54 3.08 -0.74 -22.49
N GLN A 55 1.91 -1.33 -22.27
CA GLN A 55 0.62 -0.73 -22.64
C GLN A 55 0.32 0.57 -21.87
N LEU A 56 0.98 0.79 -20.73
CA LEU A 56 0.83 1.99 -19.90
C LEU A 56 1.86 3.07 -20.21
N GLU A 57 2.78 2.84 -21.14
CA GLU A 57 3.90 3.74 -21.42
C GLU A 57 3.49 5.20 -21.63
N GLN A 58 2.38 5.42 -22.35
CA GLN A 58 1.90 6.77 -22.66
C GLN A 58 1.11 7.43 -21.53
N THR A 59 0.79 6.68 -20.48
CA THR A 59 -0.12 7.13 -19.42
C THR A 59 0.58 7.34 -18.08
N VAL A 60 1.86 6.97 -18.00
CA VAL A 60 2.68 7.11 -16.80
C VAL A 60 3.84 8.04 -17.07
N LYS A 61 4.39 8.62 -16.01
CA LYS A 61 5.59 9.43 -16.12
C LYS A 61 6.76 8.57 -16.59
N GLU A 62 7.65 9.16 -17.37
CA GLU A 62 8.90 8.52 -17.73
C GLU A 62 9.63 8.12 -16.43
N GLN A 63 10.11 6.88 -16.38
CA GLN A 63 10.77 6.28 -15.22
C GLN A 63 9.88 6.11 -13.97
N GLU A 64 8.54 6.14 -14.10
CA GLU A 64 7.66 5.76 -12.99
C GLU A 64 7.98 4.34 -12.54
N PRO A 65 8.36 4.12 -11.26
CA PRO A 65 8.74 2.79 -10.81
C PRO A 65 7.54 1.89 -10.56
N VAL A 66 7.75 0.58 -10.71
CA VAL A 66 6.87 -0.42 -10.12
C VAL A 66 7.25 -0.56 -8.65
N TYR A 67 6.26 -0.51 -7.77
CA TYR A 67 6.48 -0.70 -6.33
C TYR A 67 6.43 -2.18 -5.97
N VAL A 68 7.24 -2.61 -5.02
CA VAL A 68 7.15 -3.94 -4.44
C VAL A 68 6.00 -3.94 -3.44
N GLY A 69 4.86 -4.53 -3.80
CA GLY A 69 3.64 -4.51 -2.99
C GLY A 69 3.61 -5.54 -1.88
N GLY A 70 4.47 -6.54 -1.92
CA GLY A 70 4.59 -7.56 -0.90
C GLY A 70 5.17 -8.87 -1.43
N PRO A 71 5.37 -9.86 -0.54
CA PRO A 71 6.04 -11.11 -0.89
C PRO A 71 5.15 -12.15 -1.57
N VAL A 72 3.82 -11.93 -1.58
CA VAL A 72 2.89 -12.89 -2.20
C VAL A 72 2.80 -12.62 -3.69
N GLN A 73 2.95 -13.66 -4.49
CA GLN A 73 2.89 -13.59 -5.97
C GLN A 73 3.70 -12.42 -6.54
N PRO A 74 5.01 -12.36 -6.31
CA PRO A 74 5.83 -11.20 -6.67
C PRO A 74 5.90 -10.91 -8.18
N SER A 75 5.46 -11.83 -9.02
CA SER A 75 5.36 -11.65 -10.47
C SER A 75 3.99 -11.13 -10.92
N SER A 76 3.03 -11.04 -10.00
CA SER A 76 1.69 -10.50 -10.31
C SER A 76 1.70 -8.99 -10.26
N VAL A 77 1.03 -8.37 -11.23
CA VAL A 77 0.86 -6.92 -11.29
C VAL A 77 -0.44 -6.54 -10.58
N VAL A 78 -0.33 -5.62 -9.64
CA VAL A 78 -1.48 -5.03 -8.93
C VAL A 78 -1.56 -3.55 -9.32
N PHE A 79 -2.70 -3.14 -9.83
CA PHE A 79 -2.95 -1.77 -10.28
C PHE A 79 -3.87 -1.08 -9.26
N LEU A 80 -3.45 0.06 -8.75
CA LEU A 80 -4.22 0.88 -7.80
C LEU A 80 -4.40 2.26 -8.39
N ALA A 81 -5.62 2.78 -8.36
CA ALA A 81 -5.92 4.06 -9.00
C ALA A 81 -6.92 4.87 -8.20
N GLU A 82 -6.86 6.18 -8.41
CA GLU A 82 -7.90 7.12 -8.00
C GLU A 82 -8.85 7.35 -9.17
N PHE A 83 -10.08 6.87 -9.04
CA PHE A 83 -11.08 6.91 -10.10
C PHE A 83 -11.81 8.24 -10.15
N LEU A 84 -11.79 8.89 -11.31
CA LEU A 84 -12.66 10.02 -11.63
C LEU A 84 -14.06 9.53 -11.97
N ASP A 85 -14.11 8.43 -12.73
CA ASP A 85 -15.32 7.67 -13.04
C ASP A 85 -15.18 6.27 -12.42
N PRO A 86 -16.04 5.90 -11.46
CA PRO A 86 -15.94 4.60 -10.80
C PRO A 86 -16.43 3.41 -11.63
N THR A 87 -16.95 3.63 -12.85
CA THR A 87 -17.50 2.55 -13.69
C THR A 87 -16.51 1.38 -13.87
N PRO A 88 -15.21 1.59 -14.19
CA PRO A 88 -14.27 0.49 -14.33
C PRO A 88 -13.65 0.01 -13.02
N ALA A 89 -14.06 0.55 -11.88
CA ALA A 89 -13.57 0.09 -10.58
C ALA A 89 -14.21 -1.25 -10.21
N GLY A 90 -13.37 -2.18 -9.74
CA GLY A 90 -13.84 -3.47 -9.22
C GLY A 90 -14.06 -3.43 -7.71
N LEU A 91 -13.15 -2.79 -6.99
CA LEU A 91 -13.21 -2.67 -5.54
C LEU A 91 -12.62 -1.33 -5.12
N LEU A 92 -13.45 -0.48 -4.53
CA LEU A 92 -13.01 0.77 -3.91
C LEU A 92 -12.63 0.50 -2.46
N VAL A 93 -11.47 0.98 -2.03
CA VAL A 93 -10.94 0.72 -0.69
C VAL A 93 -10.84 1.98 0.17
N LEU A 94 -10.64 3.14 -0.45
CA LEU A 94 -10.52 4.44 0.23
C LEU A 94 -11.12 5.53 -0.66
N GLY A 95 -12.35 5.95 -0.39
CA GLY A 95 -13.03 6.93 -1.22
C GLY A 95 -13.10 6.47 -2.67
N ARG A 96 -12.41 7.18 -3.55
CA ARG A 96 -12.34 6.85 -4.99
C ARG A 96 -11.11 6.02 -5.36
N ILE A 97 -10.31 5.62 -4.39
CA ILE A 97 -9.12 4.82 -4.62
C ILE A 97 -9.46 3.34 -4.50
N GLY A 98 -9.04 2.56 -5.48
CA GLY A 98 -9.28 1.13 -5.47
C GLY A 98 -8.63 0.40 -6.62
N PHE A 99 -9.05 -0.85 -6.78
CA PHE A 99 -8.55 -1.75 -7.81
C PHE A 99 -9.54 -1.79 -8.98
N PRO A 100 -9.04 -1.92 -10.22
CA PRO A 100 -9.91 -2.02 -11.38
C PRO A 100 -10.70 -3.33 -11.41
N ALA A 101 -11.82 -3.33 -12.12
CA ALA A 101 -12.52 -4.55 -12.43
C ALA A 101 -11.62 -5.46 -13.30
N PRO A 102 -11.72 -6.81 -13.17
CA PRO A 102 -10.86 -7.73 -13.92
C PRO A 102 -10.97 -7.59 -15.44
N ASP A 103 -12.10 -7.12 -15.93
CA ASP A 103 -12.39 -6.94 -17.36
C ASP A 103 -12.17 -5.51 -17.86
N ALA A 104 -11.72 -4.59 -17.00
CA ALA A 104 -11.46 -3.21 -17.38
C ALA A 104 -10.25 -3.13 -18.33
N GLY A 105 -10.45 -2.45 -19.46
CA GLY A 105 -9.40 -2.22 -20.43
C GLY A 105 -8.45 -1.09 -20.03
N ILE A 106 -7.22 -1.13 -20.54
CA ILE A 106 -6.21 -0.11 -20.22
C ILE A 106 -6.64 1.30 -20.67
N ASP A 107 -7.20 1.39 -21.86
CA ASP A 107 -7.67 2.70 -22.38
C ASP A 107 -8.79 3.26 -21.49
N GLU A 108 -9.73 2.42 -21.09
CA GLU A 108 -10.81 2.80 -20.18
C GLU A 108 -10.25 3.27 -18.81
N LEU A 109 -9.29 2.53 -18.26
CA LEU A 109 -8.64 2.89 -17.01
C LEU A 109 -7.89 4.21 -17.11
N THR A 110 -7.21 4.44 -18.23
CA THR A 110 -6.47 5.68 -18.49
C THR A 110 -7.40 6.89 -18.47
N GLU A 111 -8.55 6.79 -19.10
CA GLU A 111 -9.53 7.89 -19.15
C GLU A 111 -10.26 8.10 -17.83
N ALA A 112 -10.51 7.01 -17.09
CA ALA A 112 -11.33 7.03 -15.89
C ALA A 112 -10.56 7.35 -14.60
N THR A 113 -9.22 7.45 -14.65
CA THR A 113 -8.39 7.60 -13.43
C THR A 113 -7.51 8.84 -13.49
N ALA A 114 -7.31 9.48 -12.31
CA ALA A 114 -6.45 10.64 -12.14
C ALA A 114 -5.02 10.25 -11.76
N ARG A 115 -4.88 9.44 -10.71
CA ARG A 115 -3.58 8.98 -10.20
C ARG A 115 -3.54 7.46 -10.19
N ARG A 116 -2.37 6.90 -10.47
CA ARG A 116 -2.19 5.45 -10.59
C ARG A 116 -0.88 5.04 -9.95
N ARG A 117 -0.86 3.82 -9.44
CA ARG A 117 0.36 3.19 -8.95
C ARG A 117 0.32 1.70 -9.26
N VAL A 118 1.45 1.18 -9.72
CA VAL A 118 1.57 -0.23 -10.12
C VAL A 118 2.49 -0.92 -9.12
N PHE A 119 2.05 -2.09 -8.66
CA PHE A 119 2.77 -2.90 -7.68
C PHE A 119 3.08 -4.28 -8.28
N ALA A 120 4.20 -4.84 -7.88
CA ALA A 120 4.53 -6.25 -8.09
C ALA A 120 4.32 -6.98 -6.77
N GLY A 121 3.42 -7.97 -6.77
CA GLY A 121 3.06 -8.71 -5.57
C GLY A 121 2.22 -7.93 -4.58
N TYR A 122 1.86 -8.59 -3.49
CA TYR A 122 1.04 -8.02 -2.42
C TYR A 122 1.39 -8.64 -1.08
N ALA A 123 0.87 -8.05 0.01
CA ALA A 123 0.94 -8.61 1.36
C ALA A 123 -0.35 -9.37 1.64
N GLY A 124 -0.25 -10.53 2.26
CA GLY A 124 -1.39 -11.39 2.57
C GLY A 124 -1.35 -11.90 4.00
N TRP A 125 -2.53 -12.03 4.59
CA TRP A 125 -2.75 -12.61 5.92
C TRP A 125 -3.82 -13.67 5.83
N GLY A 126 -3.60 -14.79 6.50
CA GLY A 126 -4.60 -15.84 6.64
C GLY A 126 -5.72 -15.46 7.61
N GLU A 127 -6.67 -16.36 7.78
CA GLU A 127 -7.81 -16.20 8.70
C GLU A 127 -7.35 -15.75 10.10
N GLY A 128 -7.83 -14.60 10.56
CA GLY A 128 -7.54 -14.05 11.89
C GLY A 128 -6.10 -13.58 12.12
N GLN A 129 -5.20 -13.76 11.15
CA GLN A 129 -3.79 -13.45 11.33
C GLN A 129 -3.55 -11.95 11.51
N LEU A 130 -4.16 -11.12 10.66
CA LEU A 130 -3.98 -9.67 10.76
C LEU A 130 -4.48 -9.12 12.09
N ASP A 131 -5.66 -9.57 12.52
CA ASP A 131 -6.25 -9.14 13.79
C ASP A 131 -5.33 -9.48 14.96
N ALA A 132 -4.77 -10.70 14.96
CA ALA A 132 -3.82 -11.14 15.98
C ALA A 132 -2.54 -10.29 15.97
N GLU A 133 -1.99 -9.98 14.82
CA GLU A 133 -0.77 -9.17 14.69
C GLU A 133 -1.01 -7.71 15.13
N VAL A 134 -2.18 -7.15 14.85
CA VAL A 134 -2.56 -5.83 15.37
C VAL A 134 -2.70 -5.85 16.89
N ASP A 135 -3.37 -6.86 17.44
CA ASP A 135 -3.54 -7.00 18.89
C ASP A 135 -2.22 -7.20 19.62
N GLN A 136 -1.25 -7.87 19.00
CA GLN A 136 0.09 -8.06 19.54
C GLN A 136 0.97 -6.81 19.43
N GLY A 137 0.53 -5.81 18.66
CA GLY A 137 1.28 -4.58 18.47
C GLY A 137 2.33 -4.65 17.35
N ASP A 138 2.30 -5.66 16.49
CA ASP A 138 3.18 -5.75 15.33
C ASP A 138 2.86 -4.68 14.30
N TRP A 139 1.58 -4.38 14.14
CA TRP A 139 1.06 -3.34 13.26
C TRP A 139 0.30 -2.26 14.03
N ILE A 140 0.50 -1.02 13.63
CA ILE A 140 -0.23 0.14 14.11
C ILE A 140 -1.21 0.54 13.01
N ALA A 141 -2.51 0.42 13.27
CA ALA A 141 -3.55 0.77 12.30
C ALA A 141 -3.90 2.26 12.41
N HIS A 142 -4.02 2.94 11.28
CA HIS A 142 -4.40 4.35 11.21
C HIS A 142 -5.11 4.66 9.90
N SER A 143 -6.02 5.61 9.93
CA SER A 143 -6.75 6.02 8.72
C SER A 143 -5.81 6.54 7.64
N ALA A 144 -6.01 6.09 6.41
CA ALA A 144 -5.27 6.57 5.25
C ALA A 144 -5.91 7.84 4.70
N VAL A 145 -5.09 8.68 4.06
CA VAL A 145 -5.57 9.75 3.19
C VAL A 145 -5.02 9.52 1.78
N PRO A 146 -5.67 10.03 0.72
CA PRO A 146 -5.25 9.76 -0.65
C PRO A 146 -3.79 10.09 -0.95
N ASP A 147 -3.25 11.16 -0.35
CA ASP A 147 -1.88 11.57 -0.57
C ASP A 147 -0.85 10.61 0.05
N ASP A 148 -1.24 9.78 1.01
CA ASP A 148 -0.39 8.70 1.52
C ASP A 148 -0.14 7.65 0.45
N VAL A 149 -1.20 7.31 -0.29
CA VAL A 149 -1.16 6.25 -1.32
C VAL A 149 -0.29 6.65 -2.50
N PHE A 150 -0.39 7.90 -2.93
CA PHE A 150 0.31 8.41 -4.13
C PHE A 150 1.48 9.33 -3.79
N THR A 151 2.07 9.17 -2.61
CA THR A 151 3.19 10.01 -2.18
C THR A 151 4.36 9.98 -3.18
N GLU A 152 4.96 11.13 -3.43
CA GLU A 152 6.17 11.25 -4.25
C GLU A 152 7.46 11.04 -3.44
N VAL A 153 7.35 10.92 -2.12
CA VAL A 153 8.45 10.64 -1.19
C VAL A 153 8.14 9.39 -0.36
N PRO A 154 8.04 8.22 -1.01
CA PRO A 154 7.59 6.99 -0.34
C PRO A 154 8.50 6.57 0.81
N GLU A 155 9.78 6.87 0.75
CA GLU A 155 10.75 6.56 1.80
C GLU A 155 10.48 7.27 3.11
N GLU A 156 9.76 8.39 3.09
CA GLU A 156 9.39 9.17 4.27
C GLU A 156 8.01 8.82 4.82
N LEU A 157 7.24 7.97 4.14
CA LEU A 157 5.83 7.74 4.45
C LEU A 157 5.63 7.22 5.88
N TRP A 158 6.42 6.25 6.31
CA TRP A 158 6.31 5.66 7.64
C TRP A 158 6.48 6.70 8.74
N SER A 159 7.57 7.47 8.69
CA SER A 159 7.83 8.51 9.69
C SER A 159 6.85 9.67 9.60
N ARG A 160 6.39 10.02 8.40
CA ARG A 160 5.41 11.09 8.19
C ARG A 160 4.06 10.76 8.82
N VAL A 161 3.55 9.55 8.61
CA VAL A 161 2.26 9.14 9.17
C VAL A 161 2.34 9.06 10.70
N LEU A 162 3.41 8.48 11.25
CA LEU A 162 3.60 8.42 12.70
C LEU A 162 3.72 9.82 13.32
N THR A 163 4.41 10.74 12.66
CA THR A 163 4.50 12.15 13.10
C THR A 163 3.12 12.80 13.11
N ARG A 164 2.32 12.56 12.09
CA ARG A 164 0.93 13.06 11.99
C ARG A 164 0.04 12.52 13.10
N MET A 165 0.25 11.28 13.52
CA MET A 165 -0.48 10.68 14.64
C MET A 165 -0.18 11.37 15.97
N GLY A 166 1.01 11.94 16.12
CA GLY A 166 1.40 12.70 17.30
C GLY A 166 1.72 11.84 18.52
N GLY A 167 1.97 12.50 19.65
CA GLY A 167 2.25 11.83 20.92
C GLY A 167 3.42 10.86 20.86
N SER A 168 3.26 9.67 21.44
CA SER A 168 4.28 8.62 21.44
C SER A 168 4.63 8.13 20.04
N TYR A 169 3.70 8.19 19.09
CA TYR A 169 3.96 7.79 17.70
C TYR A 169 4.96 8.73 17.01
N ALA A 170 4.88 10.03 17.29
CA ALA A 170 5.86 10.98 16.76
C ALA A 170 7.28 10.74 17.30
N LEU A 171 7.40 10.20 18.52
CA LEU A 171 8.69 9.77 19.06
C LEU A 171 9.21 8.52 18.34
N ILE A 172 8.34 7.56 18.09
CA ILE A 172 8.67 6.36 17.31
C ILE A 172 9.17 6.73 15.91
N ALA A 173 8.58 7.73 15.29
CA ALA A 173 8.96 8.22 13.96
C ALA A 173 10.44 8.66 13.88
N ARG A 174 11.03 9.05 15.00
CA ARG A 174 12.41 9.52 15.09
C ARG A 174 13.43 8.45 15.47
N MET A 175 12.96 7.24 15.74
CA MET A 175 13.87 6.14 16.10
C MET A 175 14.78 5.79 14.90
N PRO A 176 16.09 5.54 15.16
CA PRO A 176 16.98 5.11 14.07
C PRO A 176 16.55 3.79 13.46
N PRO A 177 16.86 3.56 12.17
CA PRO A 177 16.49 2.31 11.48
C PRO A 177 17.05 1.05 12.14
N ASP A 178 18.21 1.16 12.74
CA ASP A 178 18.84 0.08 13.51
C ASP A 178 18.97 0.52 14.97
N PRO A 179 18.17 -0.05 15.88
CA PRO A 179 18.20 0.33 17.29
C PRO A 179 19.51 -0.07 18.00
N SER A 180 20.35 -0.90 17.40
CA SER A 180 21.66 -1.26 17.93
C SER A 180 22.72 -0.19 17.63
N VAL A 181 22.46 0.73 16.73
CA VAL A 181 23.34 1.84 16.38
C VAL A 181 22.91 3.10 17.12
N ASN A 182 23.58 3.38 18.20
CA ASN A 182 23.44 4.64 18.93
C ASN A 182 24.48 5.64 18.46
#